data_9db672f9dbff6229ba7a38ca2d0c8ffa
#
_entry.id   9db672f9dbff6229ba7a38ca2d0c8ffa
#
_cell.length_a   1.000
_cell.length_b   1.000
_cell.length_c   1.000
_cell.angle_alpha   90.00
_cell.angle_beta   90.00
_cell.angle_gamma   90.00
#
_symmetry.space_group_name_H-M   'P 1'
#
loop_
_entity.id
_entity.type
_entity.pdbx_description
1 polymer ?
#
loop_
_entity_poly.entity_id
_entity_poly.type
_entity_poly.pdbx_seq_one_letter_code
_entity_poly.pdbx_strand_id
1 'polypeptide(L)'
;MPLIDTGYHHYEGRYRGVWYRRATITSVGLRACLVNPWMKRILSAAWLGALALVTLLFFVGQLLVKDSIAFTLIENLNPGLRALFNGIMGWLVGNPEVSVHTVYNFAFYQFATGASFLGLIAIAIAIPHLITTDLASRAVLVYSSKAVNRFDYFLGKFGVVFSLLFLTWLGPILAAWALSNLLAPNWSFFIHSRHALLNSICYVGASMVVLSVLALGISATSTKEKTTGSTWIGLWLLGNAFIPLGQNTKPWLKHLSFSFDLNQLALHFFQLRRDVDAAAEQIPIIGSMLERASRRGAPGFMNDAELPGALIALAVMLLLAIVILVKRVKPE
;
A
#
# COMPACT_ATOMS: atom_id res chain seq x y z
N MET A 1 -32.41 45.05 29.28
CA MET A 1 -32.23 43.61 29.36
C MET A 1 -30.86 43.36 30.01
N PRO A 2 -30.75 42.64 31.14
CA PRO A 2 -29.48 42.30 31.70
C PRO A 2 -28.78 41.36 30.71
N LEU A 3 -27.53 41.71 30.32
CA LEU A 3 -26.68 40.81 29.59
C LEU A 3 -26.45 39.58 30.47
N ILE A 4 -27.02 38.44 30.06
CA ILE A 4 -26.76 37.16 30.71
C ILE A 4 -25.26 36.94 30.54
N ASP A 5 -24.53 36.91 31.63
CA ASP A 5 -23.14 36.51 31.67
C ASP A 5 -23.09 35.06 31.18
N THR A 6 -22.64 34.86 29.98
CA THR A 6 -22.61 33.52 29.31
C THR A 6 -21.58 32.60 29.91
N GLY A 7 -21.03 32.93 31.08
CA GLY A 7 -20.05 32.06 31.76
C GLY A 7 -18.76 31.81 30.99
N TYR A 8 -18.37 32.78 30.12
CA TYR A 8 -17.12 32.67 29.37
C TYR A 8 -15.94 32.86 30.33
N HIS A 9 -15.39 31.76 30.77
CA HIS A 9 -14.13 31.76 31.50
C HIS A 9 -12.97 31.79 30.52
N HIS A 10 -12.02 32.72 30.78
CA HIS A 10 -10.79 32.75 29.97
C HIS A 10 -10.04 31.42 30.10
N TYR A 11 -9.56 30.89 28.96
CA TYR A 11 -8.84 29.63 28.96
C TYR A 11 -7.48 29.79 29.66
N GLU A 12 -7.33 29.22 30.83
CA GLU A 12 -6.09 29.25 31.62
C GLU A 12 -5.12 28.10 31.32
N GLY A 13 -5.45 27.24 30.34
CA GLY A 13 -4.63 26.11 29.95
C GLY A 13 -3.42 26.48 29.08
N ARG A 14 -2.39 25.65 29.06
CA ARG A 14 -1.24 25.83 28.17
C ARG A 14 -1.64 25.73 26.70
N TYR A 15 -1.34 26.77 25.91
CA TYR A 15 -1.51 26.73 24.47
C TYR A 15 -0.60 25.64 23.88
N ARG A 16 -1.19 24.62 23.29
CA ARG A 16 -0.46 23.54 22.62
C ARG A 16 -0.08 23.97 21.20
N GLY A 17 1.16 23.65 20.77
CA GLY A 17 1.72 24.07 19.49
C GLY A 17 0.98 23.50 18.26
N VAL A 18 1.38 23.94 17.07
CA VAL A 18 0.77 23.58 15.77
C VAL A 18 0.72 22.07 15.54
N TRP A 19 1.77 21.35 15.91
CA TRP A 19 1.83 19.88 15.79
C TRP A 19 0.73 19.15 16.56
N TYR A 20 0.42 19.62 17.75
CA TYR A 20 -0.65 19.04 18.56
C TYR A 20 -2.02 19.22 17.88
N ARG A 21 -2.27 20.37 17.25
CA ARG A 21 -3.52 20.62 16.52
C ARG A 21 -3.67 19.68 15.33
N ARG A 22 -2.61 19.51 14.53
CA ARG A 22 -2.56 18.56 13.41
C ARG A 22 -2.80 17.13 13.88
N ALA A 23 -2.08 16.71 14.92
CA ALA A 23 -2.24 15.37 15.51
C ALA A 23 -3.66 15.15 16.07
N THR A 24 -4.30 16.18 16.63
CA THR A 24 -5.69 16.08 17.10
C THR A 24 -6.66 15.87 15.95
N ILE A 25 -6.54 16.63 14.85
CA ILE A 25 -7.36 16.43 13.65
C ILE A 25 -7.17 15.01 13.11
N THR A 26 -5.92 14.56 13.01
CA THR A 26 -5.58 13.21 12.55
C THR A 26 -6.21 12.14 13.45
N SER A 27 -6.03 12.23 14.77
CA SER A 27 -6.50 11.21 15.72
C SER A 27 -8.01 11.12 15.78
N VAL A 28 -8.71 12.26 15.75
CA VAL A 28 -10.18 12.30 15.74
C VAL A 28 -10.72 11.71 14.43
N GLY A 29 -10.16 12.11 13.28
CA GLY A 29 -10.56 11.58 11.99
C GLY A 29 -10.28 10.08 11.86
N LEU A 30 -9.12 9.60 12.32
CA LEU A 30 -8.78 8.20 12.32
C LEU A 30 -9.73 7.36 13.20
N ARG A 31 -10.04 7.85 14.41
CA ARG A 31 -11.01 7.20 15.29
C ARG A 31 -12.38 7.07 14.64
N ALA A 32 -12.86 8.13 13.98
CA ALA A 32 -14.13 8.11 13.25
C ALA A 32 -14.14 7.02 12.16
N CYS A 33 -13.06 6.86 11.41
CA CYS A 33 -12.95 5.78 10.42
C CYS A 33 -12.91 4.38 11.05
N LEU A 34 -12.22 4.21 12.18
CA LEU A 34 -12.05 2.92 12.86
C LEU A 34 -13.32 2.43 13.60
N VAL A 35 -14.29 3.30 13.86
CA VAL A 35 -15.60 2.89 14.41
C VAL A 35 -16.38 2.02 13.42
N ASN A 36 -16.18 2.23 12.11
CA ASN A 36 -16.86 1.49 11.06
C ASN A 36 -16.50 -0.02 11.12
N PRO A 37 -17.49 -0.94 11.20
CA PRO A 37 -17.25 -2.37 11.30
C PRO A 37 -16.55 -2.94 10.04
N TRP A 38 -16.82 -2.40 8.86
CA TRP A 38 -16.12 -2.80 7.63
C TRP A 38 -14.64 -2.43 7.67
N MET A 39 -14.29 -1.28 8.22
CA MET A 39 -12.90 -0.87 8.41
C MET A 39 -12.15 -1.84 9.31
N LYS A 40 -12.78 -2.29 10.40
CA LYS A 40 -12.19 -3.30 11.30
C LYS A 40 -11.94 -4.62 10.58
N ARG A 41 -12.87 -5.06 9.71
CA ARG A 41 -12.72 -6.28 8.91
C ARG A 41 -11.55 -6.16 7.93
N ILE A 42 -11.41 -5.01 7.24
CA ILE A 42 -10.30 -4.77 6.32
C ILE A 42 -8.97 -4.79 7.06
N LEU A 43 -8.92 -4.11 8.21
CA LEU A 43 -7.73 -4.10 9.06
C LEU A 43 -7.37 -5.53 9.51
N SER A 44 -8.36 -6.29 10.01
CA SER A 44 -8.14 -7.69 10.38
C SER A 44 -7.65 -8.54 9.22
N ALA A 45 -8.22 -8.36 8.01
CA ALA A 45 -7.77 -9.09 6.81
C ALA A 45 -6.32 -8.76 6.44
N ALA A 46 -5.92 -7.49 6.53
CA ALA A 46 -4.54 -7.07 6.26
C ALA A 46 -3.54 -7.71 7.24
N TRP A 47 -3.87 -7.72 8.53
CA TRP A 47 -3.02 -8.32 9.56
C TRP A 47 -3.01 -9.85 9.51
N LEU A 48 -4.13 -10.49 9.17
CA LEU A 48 -4.17 -11.94 8.90
C LEU A 48 -3.33 -12.31 7.67
N GLY A 49 -3.37 -11.48 6.62
CA GLY A 49 -2.48 -11.63 5.47
C GLY A 49 -1.00 -11.53 5.85
N ALA A 50 -0.65 -10.61 6.74
CA ALA A 50 0.71 -10.49 7.25
C ALA A 50 1.14 -11.74 8.04
N LEU A 51 0.25 -12.30 8.88
CA LEU A 51 0.52 -13.55 9.60
C LEU A 51 0.70 -14.72 8.63
N ALA A 52 -0.12 -14.79 7.57
CA ALA A 52 0.04 -15.81 6.53
C ALA A 52 1.40 -15.68 5.83
N LEU A 53 1.85 -14.45 5.53
CA LEU A 53 3.16 -14.18 4.96
C LEU A 53 4.29 -14.63 5.92
N VAL A 54 4.19 -14.31 7.21
CA VAL A 54 5.16 -14.75 8.23
C VAL A 54 5.23 -16.27 8.27
N THR A 55 4.09 -16.95 8.26
CA THR A 55 4.02 -18.41 8.26
C THR A 55 4.71 -18.99 7.04
N LEU A 56 4.43 -18.44 5.85
CA LEU A 56 5.06 -18.87 4.59
C LEU A 56 6.58 -18.70 4.67
N LEU A 57 7.07 -17.52 5.08
CA LEU A 57 8.51 -17.24 5.18
C LEU A 57 9.20 -18.07 6.26
N PHE A 58 8.49 -18.37 7.36
CA PHE A 58 8.99 -19.31 8.37
C PHE A 58 9.21 -20.72 7.78
N PHE A 59 8.23 -21.25 7.02
CA PHE A 59 8.40 -22.54 6.37
C PHE A 59 9.56 -22.53 5.36
N VAL A 60 9.69 -21.48 4.56
CA VAL A 60 10.83 -21.32 3.64
C VAL A 60 12.15 -21.29 4.42
N GLY A 61 12.22 -20.57 5.55
CA GLY A 61 13.40 -20.54 6.42
C GLY A 61 13.76 -21.94 6.97
N GLN A 62 12.76 -22.72 7.38
CA GLN A 62 12.98 -24.09 7.85
C GLN A 62 13.47 -25.05 6.74
N LEU A 63 13.05 -24.83 5.49
CA LEU A 63 13.53 -25.61 4.35
C LEU A 63 15.02 -25.41 4.06
N LEU A 64 15.58 -24.25 4.43
CA LEU A 64 17.00 -23.96 4.27
C LEU A 64 17.90 -24.59 5.36
N VAL A 65 17.29 -25.19 6.37
CA VAL A 65 18.02 -25.92 7.44
C VAL A 65 18.04 -27.40 7.07
N LYS A 66 19.22 -27.97 7.00
CA LYS A 66 19.39 -29.42 6.82
C LYS A 66 18.70 -30.15 7.98
N ASP A 67 18.00 -31.25 7.68
CA ASP A 67 17.26 -32.11 8.64
C ASP A 67 15.99 -31.48 9.25
N SER A 68 15.36 -30.54 8.55
CA SER A 68 14.08 -29.97 9.00
C SER A 68 12.90 -30.93 8.75
N ILE A 69 11.83 -30.76 9.56
CA ILE A 69 10.55 -31.50 9.41
C ILE A 69 9.99 -31.37 7.98
N ALA A 70 10.33 -30.30 7.28
CA ALA A 70 9.92 -30.07 5.89
C ALA A 70 10.49 -31.12 4.92
N PHE A 71 11.71 -31.63 5.15
CA PHE A 71 12.27 -32.70 4.32
C PHE A 71 11.51 -34.02 4.49
N THR A 72 11.08 -34.38 5.69
CA THR A 72 10.28 -35.60 5.93
C THR A 72 8.89 -35.53 5.30
N LEU A 73 8.29 -34.33 5.21
CA LEU A 73 7.03 -34.13 4.49
C LEU A 73 7.20 -34.27 2.98
N ILE A 74 8.34 -33.86 2.43
CA ILE A 74 8.65 -33.95 0.99
C ILE A 74 8.92 -35.38 0.56
N GLU A 75 9.50 -36.20 1.42
CA GLU A 75 9.73 -37.64 1.13
C GLU A 75 8.45 -38.40 0.82
N ASN A 76 7.32 -37.96 1.36
CA ASN A 76 5.99 -38.55 1.14
C ASN A 76 5.26 -37.99 -0.11
N LEU A 77 5.87 -37.08 -0.89
CA LEU A 77 5.27 -36.53 -2.10
C LEU A 77 5.45 -37.46 -3.31
N ASN A 78 4.55 -37.27 -4.30
CA ASN A 78 4.61 -37.94 -5.60
C ASN A 78 5.99 -37.74 -6.27
N PRO A 79 6.61 -38.75 -6.93
CA PRO A 79 7.96 -38.68 -7.51
C PRO A 79 8.22 -37.49 -8.42
N GLY A 80 7.24 -37.02 -9.21
CA GLY A 80 7.38 -35.85 -10.07
C GLY A 80 7.47 -34.55 -9.30
N LEU A 81 6.68 -34.36 -8.24
CA LEU A 81 6.74 -33.23 -7.33
C LEU A 81 8.02 -33.24 -6.49
N ARG A 82 8.47 -34.46 -6.09
CA ARG A 82 9.72 -34.65 -5.36
C ARG A 82 10.94 -34.21 -6.18
N ALA A 83 10.98 -34.58 -7.49
CA ALA A 83 12.08 -34.15 -8.37
C ALA A 83 12.14 -32.64 -8.57
N LEU A 84 10.98 -31.99 -8.76
CA LEU A 84 10.83 -30.52 -8.79
C LEU A 84 11.31 -29.88 -7.49
N PHE A 85 10.87 -30.42 -6.37
CA PHE A 85 11.22 -29.91 -5.04
C PHE A 85 12.71 -30.06 -4.74
N ASN A 86 13.30 -31.22 -5.05
CA ASN A 86 14.73 -31.46 -4.88
C ASN A 86 15.59 -30.52 -5.74
N GLY A 87 15.15 -30.20 -6.97
CA GLY A 87 15.82 -29.21 -7.83
C GLY A 87 15.80 -27.79 -7.23
N ILE A 88 14.65 -27.35 -6.75
CA ILE A 88 14.47 -26.05 -6.09
C ILE A 88 15.25 -26.03 -4.76
N MET A 89 15.18 -27.09 -3.97
CA MET A 89 15.89 -27.20 -2.69
C MET A 89 17.40 -27.25 -2.86
N GLY A 90 17.92 -27.98 -3.86
CA GLY A 90 19.34 -28.00 -4.17
C GLY A 90 19.89 -26.60 -4.42
N TRP A 91 19.11 -25.76 -5.13
CA TRP A 91 19.49 -24.37 -5.37
C TRP A 91 19.35 -23.51 -4.10
N LEU A 92 18.24 -23.61 -3.39
CA LEU A 92 17.97 -22.84 -2.16
C LEU A 92 19.07 -23.07 -1.12
N VAL A 93 19.47 -24.34 -0.92
CA VAL A 93 20.52 -24.73 0.04
C VAL A 93 21.92 -24.40 -0.47
N GLY A 94 22.13 -24.48 -1.80
CA GLY A 94 23.42 -24.18 -2.42
C GLY A 94 23.77 -22.70 -2.45
N ASN A 95 22.76 -21.81 -2.49
CA ASN A 95 22.92 -20.36 -2.55
C ASN A 95 22.00 -19.63 -1.55
N PRO A 96 22.18 -19.81 -0.24
CA PRO A 96 21.22 -19.34 0.77
C PRO A 96 21.02 -17.81 0.73
N GLU A 97 22.05 -17.04 0.42
CA GLU A 97 21.98 -15.57 0.37
C GLU A 97 21.09 -15.08 -0.78
N VAL A 98 21.32 -15.59 -1.99
CA VAL A 98 20.54 -15.24 -3.19
C VAL A 98 19.10 -15.73 -3.04
N SER A 99 18.93 -16.92 -2.45
CA SER A 99 17.62 -17.52 -2.22
C SER A 99 16.77 -16.72 -1.25
N VAL A 100 17.32 -16.32 -0.11
CA VAL A 100 16.63 -15.46 0.86
C VAL A 100 16.26 -14.13 0.20
N HIS A 101 17.20 -13.51 -0.52
CA HIS A 101 16.95 -12.25 -1.21
C HIS A 101 15.76 -12.37 -2.19
N THR A 102 15.82 -13.33 -3.10
CA THR A 102 14.81 -13.52 -4.16
C THR A 102 13.44 -13.89 -3.58
N VAL A 103 13.39 -14.84 -2.65
CA VAL A 103 12.12 -15.29 -2.05
C VAL A 103 11.47 -14.18 -1.24
N TYR A 104 12.22 -13.46 -0.41
CA TYR A 104 11.68 -12.35 0.36
C TYR A 104 11.23 -11.22 -0.56
N ASN A 105 12.03 -10.84 -1.56
CA ASN A 105 11.68 -9.78 -2.50
C ASN A 105 10.38 -10.11 -3.27
N PHE A 106 10.24 -11.34 -3.76
CA PHE A 106 9.04 -11.80 -4.43
C PHE A 106 7.82 -11.87 -3.51
N ALA A 107 7.97 -12.44 -2.31
CA ALA A 107 6.88 -12.58 -1.34
C ALA A 107 6.37 -11.20 -0.87
N PHE A 108 7.28 -10.27 -0.60
CA PHE A 108 6.93 -8.90 -0.21
C PHE A 108 6.33 -8.09 -1.35
N TYR A 109 6.78 -8.29 -2.60
CA TYR A 109 6.12 -7.70 -3.77
C TYR A 109 4.67 -8.17 -3.88
N GLN A 110 4.44 -9.48 -3.83
CA GLN A 110 3.09 -10.04 -3.94
C GLN A 110 2.19 -9.56 -2.81
N PHE A 111 2.71 -9.52 -1.59
CA PHE A 111 1.97 -9.02 -0.45
C PHE A 111 1.69 -7.51 -0.57
N ALA A 112 2.68 -6.69 -0.92
CA ALA A 112 2.53 -5.25 -1.04
C ALA A 112 1.56 -4.86 -2.16
N THR A 113 1.64 -5.51 -3.33
CA THR A 113 0.71 -5.25 -4.44
C THR A 113 -0.70 -5.79 -4.15
N GLY A 114 -0.82 -6.96 -3.53
CA GLY A 114 -2.11 -7.53 -3.11
C GLY A 114 -2.80 -6.70 -2.01
N ALA A 115 -2.06 -6.26 -1.00
CA ALA A 115 -2.59 -5.45 0.09
C ALA A 115 -2.99 -4.03 -0.37
N SER A 116 -2.51 -3.54 -1.52
CA SER A 116 -2.95 -2.28 -2.10
C SER A 116 -4.47 -2.23 -2.31
N PHE A 117 -5.07 -3.36 -2.71
CA PHE A 117 -6.51 -3.50 -2.86
C PHE A 117 -7.27 -3.22 -1.55
N LEU A 118 -6.77 -3.74 -0.42
CA LEU A 118 -7.35 -3.46 0.90
C LEU A 118 -7.23 -1.98 1.26
N GLY A 119 -6.09 -1.35 0.93
CA GLY A 119 -5.87 0.08 1.10
C GLY A 119 -6.87 0.92 0.29
N LEU A 120 -7.13 0.56 -0.96
CA LEU A 120 -8.09 1.26 -1.83
C LEU A 120 -9.53 1.17 -1.29
N ILE A 121 -9.93 0.01 -0.77
CA ILE A 121 -11.25 -0.16 -0.13
C ILE A 121 -11.30 0.63 1.19
N ALA A 122 -10.23 0.62 1.98
CA ALA A 122 -10.17 1.41 3.22
C ALA A 122 -10.35 2.92 2.94
N ILE A 123 -9.71 3.43 1.88
CA ILE A 123 -9.90 4.80 1.42
C ILE A 123 -11.36 5.04 0.99
N ALA A 124 -11.98 4.14 0.24
CA ALA A 124 -13.37 4.29 -0.19
C ALA A 124 -14.32 4.50 0.99
N ILE A 125 -14.08 3.83 2.11
CA ILE A 125 -14.85 3.98 3.36
C ILE A 125 -14.49 5.30 4.07
N ALA A 126 -13.24 5.72 4.03
CA ALA A 126 -12.76 6.91 4.75
C ALA A 126 -13.12 8.22 4.04
N ILE A 127 -13.11 8.26 2.70
CA ILE A 127 -13.30 9.48 1.88
C ILE A 127 -14.52 10.32 2.32
N PRO A 128 -15.72 9.75 2.56
CA PRO A 128 -16.86 10.53 3.00
C PRO A 128 -16.62 11.31 4.30
N HIS A 129 -15.85 10.74 5.22
CA HIS A 129 -15.54 11.31 6.52
C HIS A 129 -14.35 12.28 6.54
N LEU A 130 -13.74 12.56 5.39
CA LEU A 130 -12.60 13.48 5.30
C LEU A 130 -13.04 14.95 5.21
N ILE A 131 -13.18 15.44 3.99
CA ILE A 131 -13.53 16.84 3.71
C ILE A 131 -15.03 16.96 3.38
N THR A 132 -15.65 15.93 2.82
CA THR A 132 -17.03 15.92 2.38
C THR A 132 -18.00 16.30 3.50
N THR A 133 -17.87 15.69 4.69
CA THR A 133 -18.71 15.98 5.86
C THR A 133 -18.47 17.38 6.41
N ASP A 134 -17.22 17.86 6.37
CA ASP A 134 -16.87 19.20 6.84
C ASP A 134 -17.41 20.28 5.90
N LEU A 135 -17.47 20.00 4.58
CA LEU A 135 -18.12 20.89 3.60
C LEU A 135 -19.64 20.88 3.79
N ALA A 136 -20.25 19.69 3.99
CA ALA A 136 -21.69 19.54 4.19
C ALA A 136 -22.18 20.27 5.45
N SER A 137 -21.43 20.20 6.54
CA SER A 137 -21.75 20.82 7.83
C SER A 137 -21.28 22.28 7.95
N ARG A 138 -20.63 22.84 6.92
CA ARG A 138 -19.97 24.16 6.94
C ARG A 138 -18.92 24.30 8.05
N ALA A 139 -18.39 23.19 8.57
CA ALA A 139 -17.38 23.20 9.63
C ALA A 139 -16.09 23.90 9.19
N VAL A 140 -15.80 23.96 7.88
CA VAL A 140 -14.68 24.69 7.30
C VAL A 140 -14.70 26.17 7.70
N LEU A 141 -15.87 26.82 7.79
CA LEU A 141 -16.01 28.21 8.25
C LEU A 141 -15.61 28.36 9.73
N VAL A 142 -15.98 27.38 10.57
CA VAL A 142 -15.60 27.37 11.99
C VAL A 142 -14.10 27.18 12.17
N TYR A 143 -13.47 26.32 11.35
CA TYR A 143 -12.03 26.15 11.39
C TYR A 143 -11.27 27.40 10.93
N SER A 144 -11.80 28.13 9.94
CA SER A 144 -11.17 29.37 9.44
C SER A 144 -11.29 30.54 10.43
N SER A 145 -12.29 30.55 11.31
CA SER A 145 -12.44 31.55 12.39
C SER A 145 -11.53 31.29 13.59
N LYS A 146 -10.93 30.09 13.68
CA LYS A 146 -9.97 29.72 14.73
C LYS A 146 -8.54 29.78 14.21
N ALA A 147 -7.56 29.70 15.12
CA ALA A 147 -6.13 29.78 14.80
C ALA A 147 -5.59 28.55 14.01
N VAL A 148 -6.40 27.91 13.15
CA VAL A 148 -6.01 26.78 12.32
C VAL A 148 -5.85 27.28 10.88
N ASN A 149 -4.61 27.30 10.38
CA ASN A 149 -4.34 27.59 8.98
C ASN A 149 -4.91 26.49 8.08
N ARG A 150 -5.29 26.86 6.84
CA ARG A 150 -5.75 25.90 5.83
C ARG A 150 -4.76 24.75 5.63
N PHE A 151 -3.47 25.08 5.61
CA PHE A 151 -2.41 24.09 5.47
C PHE A 151 -2.41 23.08 6.63
N ASP A 152 -2.61 23.56 7.87
CA ASP A 152 -2.68 22.70 9.05
C ASP A 152 -3.89 21.76 9.01
N TYR A 153 -5.03 22.27 8.51
CA TYR A 153 -6.22 21.47 8.30
C TYR A 153 -5.98 20.37 7.25
N PHE A 154 -5.43 20.74 6.08
CA PHE A 154 -5.11 19.74 5.05
C PHE A 154 -4.10 18.70 5.54
N LEU A 155 -3.06 19.12 6.25
CA LEU A 155 -2.06 18.22 6.78
C LEU A 155 -2.64 17.29 7.84
N GLY A 156 -3.56 17.77 8.67
CA GLY A 156 -4.31 16.93 9.61
C GLY A 156 -5.18 15.90 8.93
N LYS A 157 -5.93 16.27 7.88
CA LYS A 157 -6.75 15.34 7.08
C LYS A 157 -5.90 14.37 6.24
N PHE A 158 -4.77 14.83 5.69
CA PHE A 158 -3.77 13.96 5.06
C PHE A 158 -3.28 12.89 6.05
N GLY A 159 -2.97 13.31 7.28
CA GLY A 159 -2.57 12.39 8.34
C GLY A 159 -3.60 11.30 8.64
N VAL A 160 -4.90 11.58 8.50
CA VAL A 160 -5.96 10.55 8.67
C VAL A 160 -5.79 9.43 7.65
N VAL A 161 -5.72 9.78 6.35
CA VAL A 161 -5.61 8.78 5.27
C VAL A 161 -4.26 8.05 5.36
N PHE A 162 -3.19 8.82 5.57
CA PHE A 162 -1.85 8.26 5.69
C PHE A 162 -1.73 7.27 6.86
N SER A 163 -2.28 7.62 8.04
CA SER A 163 -2.30 6.71 9.20
C SER A 163 -3.18 5.49 8.94
N LEU A 164 -4.30 5.65 8.25
CA LEU A 164 -5.16 4.54 7.88
C LEU A 164 -4.44 3.56 6.95
N LEU A 165 -3.77 4.08 5.91
CA LEU A 165 -2.95 3.27 5.00
C LEU A 165 -1.75 2.65 5.71
N PHE A 166 -1.14 3.37 6.66
CA PHE A 166 -0.10 2.79 7.49
C PHE A 166 -0.60 1.55 8.24
N LEU A 167 -1.76 1.63 8.88
CA LEU A 167 -2.34 0.52 9.63
C LEU A 167 -2.79 -0.65 8.75
N THR A 168 -3.25 -0.39 7.54
CA THR A 168 -3.80 -1.41 6.64
C THR A 168 -2.77 -1.96 5.64
N TRP A 169 -1.67 -1.27 5.40
CA TRP A 169 -0.72 -1.63 4.35
C TRP A 169 0.71 -1.71 4.87
N LEU A 170 1.34 -0.57 5.23
CA LEU A 170 2.74 -0.54 5.63
C LEU A 170 3.00 -1.23 6.98
N GLY A 171 2.14 -1.04 7.97
CA GLY A 171 2.26 -1.65 9.29
C GLY A 171 2.31 -3.18 9.25
N PRO A 172 1.37 -3.86 8.57
CA PRO A 172 1.42 -5.30 8.34
C PRO A 172 2.71 -5.77 7.67
N ILE A 173 3.23 -5.02 6.68
CA ILE A 173 4.51 -5.33 6.01
C ILE A 173 5.69 -5.27 6.99
N LEU A 174 5.79 -4.18 7.77
CA LEU A 174 6.84 -4.01 8.77
C LEU A 174 6.79 -5.12 9.83
N ALA A 175 5.60 -5.43 10.31
CA ALA A 175 5.39 -6.52 11.28
C ALA A 175 5.75 -7.88 10.68
N ALA A 176 5.33 -8.17 9.43
CA ALA A 176 5.66 -9.41 8.76
C ALA A 176 7.17 -9.57 8.58
N TRP A 177 7.87 -8.52 8.16
CA TRP A 177 9.32 -8.55 8.02
C TRP A 177 10.02 -8.78 9.37
N ALA A 178 9.63 -8.05 10.40
CA ALA A 178 10.23 -8.20 11.73
C ALA A 178 10.01 -9.60 12.29
N LEU A 179 8.77 -10.10 12.24
CA LEU A 179 8.42 -11.42 12.78
C LEU A 179 9.07 -12.56 11.97
N SER A 180 9.09 -12.48 10.65
CA SER A 180 9.72 -13.51 9.82
C SER A 180 11.24 -13.64 10.10
N ASN A 181 11.91 -12.51 10.33
CA ASN A 181 13.33 -12.52 10.68
C ASN A 181 13.60 -12.95 12.11
N LEU A 182 12.70 -12.65 13.07
CA LEU A 182 12.80 -13.16 14.44
C LEU A 182 12.62 -14.68 14.53
N LEU A 183 11.81 -15.24 13.63
CA LEU A 183 11.54 -16.69 13.55
C LEU A 183 12.53 -17.41 12.62
N ALA A 184 13.39 -16.69 11.93
CA ALA A 184 14.37 -17.27 11.01
C ALA A 184 15.47 -18.04 11.78
N PRO A 185 16.01 -19.13 11.21
CA PRO A 185 17.01 -19.96 11.88
C PRO A 185 18.34 -19.25 12.11
N ASN A 186 18.68 -18.24 11.30
CA ASN A 186 19.95 -17.53 11.35
C ASN A 186 19.77 -16.02 11.18
N TRP A 187 20.61 -15.22 11.84
CA TRP A 187 20.63 -13.76 11.68
C TRP A 187 21.02 -13.27 10.27
N SER A 188 21.61 -14.12 9.45
CA SER A 188 21.93 -13.80 8.05
C SER A 188 20.67 -13.44 7.24
N PHE A 189 19.50 -14.01 7.58
CA PHE A 189 18.22 -13.68 6.96
C PHE A 189 17.90 -12.19 7.09
N PHE A 190 18.17 -11.58 8.23
CA PHE A 190 17.97 -10.16 8.46
C PHE A 190 18.76 -9.29 7.46
N ILE A 191 20.03 -9.67 7.20
CA ILE A 191 20.90 -8.91 6.29
C ILE A 191 20.42 -9.05 4.85
N HIS A 192 20.07 -10.28 4.41
CA HIS A 192 19.70 -10.55 3.02
C HIS A 192 18.26 -10.15 2.68
N SER A 193 17.35 -10.09 3.67
CA SER A 193 15.96 -9.65 3.47
C SER A 193 15.76 -8.12 3.54
N ARG A 194 16.78 -7.34 3.97
CA ARG A 194 16.65 -5.87 4.11
C ARG A 194 16.23 -5.16 2.82
N HIS A 195 16.66 -5.68 1.67
CA HIS A 195 16.28 -5.11 0.37
C HIS A 195 14.77 -5.20 0.13
N ALA A 196 14.15 -6.35 0.46
CA ALA A 196 12.71 -6.51 0.36
C ALA A 196 11.95 -5.51 1.24
N LEU A 197 12.45 -5.25 2.45
CA LEU A 197 11.90 -4.22 3.34
C LEU A 197 12.02 -2.83 2.75
N LEU A 198 13.22 -2.44 2.29
CA LEU A 198 13.46 -1.11 1.72
C LEU A 198 12.61 -0.88 0.46
N ASN A 199 12.54 -1.86 -0.45
CA ASN A 199 11.71 -1.82 -1.63
C ASN A 199 10.23 -1.64 -1.26
N SER A 200 9.76 -2.38 -0.24
CA SER A 200 8.40 -2.25 0.27
C SER A 200 8.13 -0.86 0.86
N ILE A 201 9.03 -0.33 1.68
CA ILE A 201 8.89 1.01 2.28
C ILE A 201 8.85 2.08 1.18
N CYS A 202 9.75 2.01 0.20
CA CYS A 202 9.79 2.99 -0.90
C CYS A 202 8.51 2.93 -1.75
N TYR A 203 8.10 1.73 -2.17
CA TYR A 203 6.90 1.54 -2.98
C TYR A 203 5.64 1.94 -2.23
N VAL A 204 5.42 1.36 -1.05
CA VAL A 204 4.20 1.60 -0.27
C VAL A 204 4.17 3.02 0.28
N GLY A 205 5.30 3.55 0.75
CA GLY A 205 5.41 4.92 1.22
C GLY A 205 5.07 5.94 0.13
N ALA A 206 5.64 5.80 -1.07
CA ALA A 206 5.30 6.65 -2.21
C ALA A 206 3.81 6.53 -2.58
N SER A 207 3.30 5.30 -2.65
CA SER A 207 1.88 5.03 -2.94
C SER A 207 0.93 5.63 -1.89
N MET A 208 1.27 5.55 -0.60
CA MET A 208 0.50 6.16 0.48
C MET A 208 0.40 7.68 0.34
N VAL A 209 1.48 8.36 -0.04
CA VAL A 209 1.47 9.81 -0.29
C VAL A 209 0.54 10.14 -1.46
N VAL A 210 0.68 9.46 -2.59
CA VAL A 210 -0.14 9.66 -3.78
C VAL A 210 -1.62 9.43 -3.47
N LEU A 211 -1.95 8.29 -2.89
CA LEU A 211 -3.34 7.93 -2.58
C LEU A 211 -3.97 8.86 -1.53
N SER A 212 -3.19 9.34 -0.56
CA SER A 212 -3.70 10.30 0.44
C SER A 212 -4.08 11.63 -0.19
N VAL A 213 -3.27 12.16 -1.11
CA VAL A 213 -3.58 13.41 -1.81
C VAL A 213 -4.78 13.24 -2.75
N LEU A 214 -4.82 12.14 -3.51
CA LEU A 214 -5.95 11.83 -4.39
C LEU A 214 -7.26 11.69 -3.60
N ALA A 215 -7.24 10.99 -2.47
CA ALA A 215 -8.40 10.80 -1.60
C ALA A 215 -8.94 12.15 -1.08
N LEU A 216 -8.05 13.05 -0.66
CA LEU A 216 -8.43 14.39 -0.23
C LEU A 216 -9.04 15.21 -1.38
N GLY A 217 -8.41 15.17 -2.56
CA GLY A 217 -8.91 15.84 -3.75
C GLY A 217 -10.34 15.40 -4.10
N ILE A 218 -10.58 14.08 -4.12
CA ILE A 218 -11.90 13.52 -4.41
C ILE A 218 -12.89 13.86 -3.29
N SER A 219 -12.48 13.79 -2.01
CA SER A 219 -13.33 14.17 -0.88
C SER A 219 -13.81 15.62 -0.96
N ALA A 220 -13.03 16.51 -1.59
CA ALA A 220 -13.39 17.91 -1.78
C ALA A 220 -14.33 18.17 -2.98
N THR A 221 -14.61 17.19 -3.84
CA THR A 221 -15.42 17.40 -5.05
C THR A 221 -16.91 17.58 -4.76
N SER A 222 -17.44 16.97 -3.69
CA SER A 222 -18.88 16.94 -3.38
C SER A 222 -19.15 17.07 -1.87
N THR A 223 -20.31 17.60 -1.54
CA THR A 223 -20.85 17.65 -0.18
C THR A 223 -21.67 16.40 0.17
N LYS A 224 -21.91 15.50 -0.80
CA LYS A 224 -22.71 14.29 -0.61
C LYS A 224 -21.79 13.08 -0.44
N GLU A 225 -21.88 12.39 0.71
CA GLU A 225 -21.07 11.24 1.07
C GLU A 225 -21.12 10.10 0.03
N LYS A 226 -22.34 9.76 -0.43
CA LYS A 226 -22.54 8.70 -1.45
C LYS A 226 -21.83 9.04 -2.76
N THR A 227 -21.89 10.31 -3.18
CA THR A 227 -21.29 10.76 -4.43
C THR A 227 -19.75 10.64 -4.36
N THR A 228 -19.12 11.06 -3.26
CA THR A 228 -17.66 11.01 -3.12
C THR A 228 -17.14 9.57 -3.07
N GLY A 229 -17.80 8.69 -2.33
CA GLY A 229 -17.45 7.27 -2.31
C GLY A 229 -17.59 6.61 -3.70
N SER A 230 -18.70 6.88 -4.40
CA SER A 230 -18.92 6.37 -5.76
C SER A 230 -17.91 6.94 -6.76
N THR A 231 -17.52 8.21 -6.63
CA THR A 231 -16.50 8.82 -7.49
C THR A 231 -15.15 8.13 -7.33
N TRP A 232 -14.74 7.80 -6.10
CA TRP A 232 -13.51 7.06 -5.84
C TRP A 232 -13.52 5.69 -6.50
N ILE A 233 -14.57 4.91 -6.25
CA ILE A 233 -14.72 3.57 -6.82
C ILE A 233 -14.81 3.65 -8.35
N GLY A 234 -15.57 4.62 -8.88
CA GLY A 234 -15.70 4.87 -10.32
C GLY A 234 -14.36 5.21 -10.97
N LEU A 235 -13.57 6.09 -10.37
CA LEU A 235 -12.24 6.45 -10.88
C LEU A 235 -11.32 5.23 -10.91
N TRP A 236 -11.36 4.40 -9.88
CA TRP A 236 -10.56 3.19 -9.82
C TRP A 236 -11.00 2.15 -10.86
N LEU A 237 -12.30 1.83 -10.96
CA LEU A 237 -12.81 0.83 -11.90
C LEU A 237 -12.66 1.29 -13.34
N LEU A 238 -13.05 2.54 -13.65
CA LEU A 238 -12.93 3.10 -15.02
C LEU A 238 -11.45 3.22 -15.42
N GLY A 239 -10.58 3.67 -14.52
CA GLY A 239 -9.15 3.69 -14.79
C GLY A 239 -8.63 2.32 -15.21
N ASN A 240 -8.98 1.26 -14.47
CA ASN A 240 -8.56 -0.10 -14.79
C ASN A 240 -9.15 -0.63 -16.11
N ALA A 241 -10.34 -0.16 -16.53
CA ALA A 241 -10.92 -0.53 -17.81
C ALA A 241 -10.11 0.02 -19.02
N PHE A 242 -9.32 1.08 -18.84
CA PHE A 242 -8.44 1.60 -19.89
C PHE A 242 -7.14 0.82 -20.08
N ILE A 243 -6.74 -0.05 -19.15
CA ILE A 243 -5.51 -0.83 -19.26
C ILE A 243 -5.50 -1.72 -20.52
N PRO A 244 -6.50 -2.61 -20.76
CA PRO A 244 -6.52 -3.45 -21.96
C PRO A 244 -6.67 -2.63 -23.24
N LEU A 245 -7.40 -1.51 -23.21
CA LEU A 245 -7.50 -0.60 -24.35
C LEU A 245 -6.15 0.01 -24.70
N GLY A 246 -5.37 0.41 -23.69
CA GLY A 246 -4.03 0.96 -23.88
C GLY A 246 -3.03 -0.04 -24.43
N GLN A 247 -3.19 -1.34 -24.13
CA GLN A 247 -2.35 -2.40 -24.69
C GLN A 247 -2.60 -2.59 -26.19
N ASN A 248 -3.85 -2.47 -26.64
CA ASN A 248 -4.26 -2.82 -27.98
C ASN A 248 -4.34 -1.61 -28.94
N THR A 249 -4.40 -0.36 -28.43
CA THR A 249 -4.59 0.84 -29.24
C THR A 249 -3.51 1.89 -29.00
N LYS A 250 -3.66 2.67 -27.92
CA LYS A 250 -2.78 3.80 -27.59
C LYS A 250 -2.13 3.60 -26.23
N PRO A 251 -0.82 3.42 -26.15
CA PRO A 251 -0.12 3.09 -24.88
C PRO A 251 -0.37 4.06 -23.73
N TRP A 252 -0.59 5.35 -24.00
CA TRP A 252 -0.84 6.36 -22.97
C TRP A 252 -2.17 6.15 -22.21
N LEU A 253 -3.15 5.43 -22.78
CA LEU A 253 -4.43 5.16 -22.11
C LEU A 253 -4.27 4.35 -20.82
N LYS A 254 -3.22 3.51 -20.71
CA LYS A 254 -2.93 2.75 -19.48
C LYS A 254 -2.70 3.66 -18.29
N HIS A 255 -2.10 4.82 -18.53
CA HIS A 255 -1.77 5.83 -17.53
C HIS A 255 -2.99 6.65 -17.03
N LEU A 256 -4.19 6.39 -17.53
CA LEU A 256 -5.43 6.88 -16.90
C LEU A 256 -5.79 6.07 -15.63
N SER A 257 -5.15 4.92 -15.44
CA SER A 257 -5.30 4.11 -14.23
C SER A 257 -4.19 4.42 -13.23
N PHE A 258 -4.53 5.10 -12.15
CA PHE A 258 -3.56 5.29 -11.05
C PHE A 258 -3.09 3.96 -10.45
N SER A 259 -3.92 2.90 -10.47
CA SER A 259 -3.51 1.57 -10.02
C SER A 259 -2.44 0.95 -10.92
N PHE A 260 -2.53 1.17 -12.24
CA PHE A 260 -1.50 0.77 -13.18
C PHE A 260 -0.19 1.50 -12.90
N ASP A 261 -0.25 2.82 -12.73
CA ASP A 261 0.94 3.63 -12.47
C ASP A 261 1.59 3.31 -11.14
N LEU A 262 0.81 3.02 -10.09
CA LEU A 262 1.35 2.52 -8.81
C LEU A 262 2.02 1.15 -8.98
N ASN A 263 1.47 0.27 -9.82
CA ASN A 263 2.12 -1.01 -10.12
C ASN A 263 3.45 -0.83 -10.88
N GLN A 264 3.58 0.20 -11.75
CA GLN A 264 4.87 0.54 -12.37
C GLN A 264 5.92 0.96 -11.34
N LEU A 265 5.51 1.68 -10.27
CA LEU A 265 6.40 1.95 -9.14
C LEU A 265 6.83 0.67 -8.42
N ALA A 266 5.91 -0.29 -8.22
CA ALA A 266 6.25 -1.57 -7.62
C ALA A 266 7.29 -2.32 -8.46
N LEU A 267 7.09 -2.43 -9.77
CA LEU A 267 8.03 -3.07 -10.69
C LEU A 267 9.42 -2.42 -10.65
N HIS A 268 9.44 -1.09 -10.57
CA HIS A 268 10.70 -0.33 -10.50
C HIS A 268 11.46 -0.58 -9.19
N PHE A 269 10.79 -0.53 -8.05
CA PHE A 269 11.47 -0.71 -6.76
C PHE A 269 11.89 -2.15 -6.50
N PHE A 270 11.03 -3.13 -6.81
CA PHE A 270 11.30 -4.53 -6.52
C PHE A 270 12.21 -5.20 -7.57
N GLN A 271 12.25 -4.72 -8.82
CA GLN A 271 13.09 -5.24 -9.92
C GLN A 271 13.05 -6.78 -10.05
N LEU A 272 11.88 -7.37 -9.87
CA LEU A 272 11.71 -8.83 -9.80
C LEU A 272 12.21 -9.57 -11.04
N ARG A 273 12.10 -8.95 -12.23
CA ARG A 273 12.62 -9.53 -13.47
C ARG A 273 14.08 -9.92 -13.32
N ARG A 274 14.90 -9.02 -12.78
CA ARG A 274 16.33 -9.26 -12.56
C ARG A 274 16.59 -10.45 -11.65
N ASP A 275 15.82 -10.54 -10.53
CA ASP A 275 15.96 -11.62 -9.57
C ASP A 275 15.53 -12.96 -10.16
N VAL A 276 14.45 -12.97 -10.95
CA VAL A 276 13.91 -14.17 -11.60
C VAL A 276 14.82 -14.63 -12.73
N ASP A 277 15.36 -13.72 -13.55
CA ASP A 277 16.32 -14.03 -14.62
C ASP A 277 17.60 -14.65 -14.02
N ALA A 278 18.14 -14.07 -12.94
CA ALA A 278 19.30 -14.61 -12.22
C ALA A 278 19.02 -16.02 -11.62
N ALA A 279 17.80 -16.24 -11.11
CA ALA A 279 17.40 -17.57 -10.64
C ALA A 279 17.21 -18.58 -11.80
N ALA A 280 16.69 -18.13 -12.94
CA ALA A 280 16.47 -18.96 -14.12
C ALA A 280 17.77 -19.47 -14.77
N GLU A 281 18.82 -18.63 -14.74
CA GLU A 281 20.17 -19.02 -15.21
C GLU A 281 20.76 -20.17 -14.37
N GLN A 282 20.44 -20.19 -13.07
CA GLN A 282 20.98 -21.18 -12.14
C GLN A 282 20.10 -22.43 -11.99
N ILE A 283 18.80 -22.31 -12.26
CA ILE A 283 17.83 -23.41 -12.13
C ILE A 283 17.18 -23.69 -13.48
N PRO A 284 17.59 -24.75 -14.23
CA PRO A 284 17.02 -25.07 -15.54
C PRO A 284 15.50 -25.26 -15.55
N ILE A 285 14.94 -25.73 -14.43
CA ILE A 285 13.49 -25.92 -14.28
C ILE A 285 12.76 -24.58 -14.27
N ILE A 286 13.27 -23.57 -13.56
CA ILE A 286 12.69 -22.21 -13.55
C ILE A 286 12.81 -21.60 -14.94
N GLY A 287 13.96 -21.73 -15.60
CA GLY A 287 14.16 -21.30 -17.00
C GLY A 287 13.11 -21.88 -17.94
N SER A 288 12.87 -23.21 -17.89
CA SER A 288 11.86 -23.87 -18.72
C SER A 288 10.41 -23.45 -18.40
N MET A 289 10.11 -23.17 -17.12
CA MET A 289 8.80 -22.63 -16.71
C MET A 289 8.62 -21.18 -17.20
N LEU A 290 9.65 -20.36 -17.13
CA LEU A 290 9.67 -19.00 -17.65
C LEU A 290 9.44 -18.95 -19.16
N GLU A 291 10.12 -19.80 -19.92
CA GLU A 291 9.91 -19.88 -21.36
C GLU A 291 8.46 -20.28 -21.72
N ARG A 292 7.89 -21.23 -20.99
CA ARG A 292 6.48 -21.62 -21.18
C ARG A 292 5.52 -20.50 -20.79
N ALA A 293 5.78 -19.76 -19.71
CA ALA A 293 5.00 -18.62 -19.28
C ALA A 293 5.10 -17.48 -20.30
N SER A 294 6.29 -17.20 -20.81
CA SER A 294 6.54 -16.18 -21.84
C SER A 294 5.76 -16.46 -23.14
N ARG A 295 5.67 -17.74 -23.56
CA ARG A 295 4.87 -18.16 -24.73
C ARG A 295 3.36 -17.96 -24.53
N ARG A 296 2.87 -17.93 -23.28
CA ARG A 296 1.45 -17.70 -22.92
C ARG A 296 1.12 -16.26 -22.57
N GLY A 297 2.09 -15.36 -22.66
CA GLY A 297 2.06 -14.00 -22.15
C GLY A 297 2.82 -13.92 -20.83
N ALA A 298 3.91 -13.16 -20.80
CA ALA A 298 4.72 -13.02 -19.60
C ALA A 298 3.87 -12.52 -18.40
N PRO A 299 4.07 -13.06 -17.18
CA PRO A 299 3.42 -12.54 -16.00
C PRO A 299 3.73 -11.04 -15.83
N GLY A 300 2.76 -10.25 -15.36
CA GLY A 300 2.90 -8.79 -15.29
C GLY A 300 4.12 -8.30 -14.49
N PHE A 301 4.59 -9.08 -13.51
CA PHE A 301 5.80 -8.77 -12.72
C PHE A 301 7.13 -8.94 -13.49
N MET A 302 7.09 -9.54 -14.68
CA MET A 302 8.25 -9.69 -15.55
C MET A 302 8.37 -8.58 -16.60
N ASN A 303 7.41 -7.68 -16.66
CA ASN A 303 7.47 -6.54 -17.56
C ASN A 303 8.47 -5.49 -17.02
N ASP A 304 9.13 -4.80 -17.95
CA ASP A 304 9.93 -3.64 -17.58
C ASP A 304 9.01 -2.51 -17.10
N ALA A 305 9.46 -1.75 -16.10
CA ALA A 305 8.70 -0.65 -15.56
C ALA A 305 8.64 0.53 -16.55
N GLU A 306 7.44 0.97 -16.91
CA GLU A 306 7.20 2.18 -17.71
C GLU A 306 7.23 3.43 -16.80
N LEU A 307 8.32 3.61 -16.05
CA LEU A 307 8.44 4.60 -14.97
C LEU A 307 8.21 6.04 -15.42
N PRO A 308 8.79 6.55 -16.55
CA PRO A 308 8.59 7.95 -16.93
C PRO A 308 7.12 8.30 -17.19
N GLY A 309 6.38 7.43 -17.89
CA GLY A 309 4.95 7.61 -18.15
C GLY A 309 4.13 7.61 -16.85
N ALA A 310 4.41 6.66 -15.96
CA ALA A 310 3.72 6.55 -14.67
C ALA A 310 3.96 7.79 -13.78
N LEU A 311 5.20 8.29 -13.69
CA LEU A 311 5.52 9.48 -12.89
C LEU A 311 4.82 10.73 -13.43
N ILE A 312 4.80 10.92 -14.75
CA ILE A 312 4.11 12.06 -15.37
C ILE A 312 2.61 11.98 -15.08
N ALA A 313 1.99 10.81 -15.28
CA ALA A 313 0.56 10.63 -15.04
C ALA A 313 0.19 10.86 -13.56
N LEU A 314 0.94 10.27 -12.64
CA LEU A 314 0.74 10.49 -11.20
C LEU A 314 0.93 11.97 -10.83
N ALA A 315 1.94 12.64 -11.37
CA ALA A 315 2.15 14.08 -11.13
C ALA A 315 0.97 14.92 -11.62
N VAL A 316 0.44 14.64 -12.80
CA VAL A 316 -0.75 15.33 -13.34
C VAL A 316 -1.98 15.06 -12.45
N MET A 317 -2.23 13.82 -12.04
CA MET A 317 -3.33 13.49 -11.13
C MET A 317 -3.19 14.20 -9.78
N LEU A 318 -1.99 14.25 -9.21
CA LEU A 318 -1.72 14.96 -7.95
C LEU A 318 -1.95 16.46 -8.09
N LEU A 319 -1.48 17.09 -9.18
CA LEU A 319 -1.72 18.50 -9.46
C LEU A 319 -3.20 18.80 -9.56
N LEU A 320 -3.98 17.98 -10.27
CA LEU A 320 -5.43 18.12 -10.37
C LEU A 320 -6.10 18.02 -9.00
N ALA A 321 -5.71 17.03 -8.18
CA ALA A 321 -6.24 16.87 -6.83
C ALA A 321 -5.94 18.10 -5.95
N ILE A 322 -4.73 18.63 -6.00
CA ILE A 322 -4.32 19.83 -5.25
C ILE A 322 -5.10 21.06 -5.72
N VAL A 323 -5.27 21.25 -7.02
CA VAL A 323 -6.06 22.36 -7.59
C VAL A 323 -7.52 22.30 -7.11
N ILE A 324 -8.13 21.11 -7.10
CA ILE A 324 -9.48 20.91 -6.57
C ILE A 324 -9.53 21.30 -5.09
N LEU A 325 -8.60 20.81 -4.29
CA LEU A 325 -8.50 21.12 -2.87
C LEU A 325 -8.42 22.63 -2.61
N VAL A 326 -7.51 23.32 -3.29
CA VAL A 326 -7.29 24.75 -3.10
C VAL A 326 -8.50 25.59 -3.54
N LYS A 327 -9.18 25.18 -4.62
CA LYS A 327 -10.36 25.90 -5.13
C LYS A 327 -11.62 25.67 -4.31
N ARG A 328 -11.84 24.46 -3.80
CA ARG A 328 -13.08 24.09 -3.08
C ARG A 328 -13.07 24.41 -1.60
N VAL A 329 -11.92 24.36 -0.96
CA VAL A 329 -11.79 24.67 0.47
C VAL A 329 -11.34 26.13 0.62
N LYS A 330 -12.16 27.07 0.17
CA LYS A 330 -12.00 28.49 0.43
C LYS A 330 -12.91 28.89 1.59
N PRO A 331 -12.46 29.74 2.56
CA PRO A 331 -13.39 30.50 3.38
C PRO A 331 -14.02 31.54 2.45
N GLU A 332 -15.28 31.52 2.29
CA GLU A 332 -16.06 32.65 1.76
C GLU A 332 -16.13 33.73 2.81
#